data_ed442d7f533e984ce710f14a235934ad
#
_entry.id   ed442d7f533e984ce710f14a235934ad
#
_cell.length_a   1.000
_cell.length_b   1.000
_cell.length_c   1.000
_cell.angle_alpha   90.00
_cell.angle_beta   90.00
_cell.angle_gamma   90.00
#
_symmetry.space_group_name_H-M   'P 1'
#
loop_
_entity.id
_entity.type
_entity.pdbx_description
1 polymer ?
#
loop_
_entity_poly.entity_id
_entity_poly.type
_entity_poly.pdbx_seq_one_letter_code
_entity_poly.pdbx_strand_id
1 'polypeptide(L)'
;MTYDRQILEILTDVGEKGISVQLLSKHVFNKNASLFFTPNLEEIRAYVQQFLLKNSKSPSSLIESMDRRGYYRLNTQNNPDARQLMIEFRED
;
A
#
# COMPACT_ATOMS: atom_id res chain seq x y z
N MET A 1 3.04 -6.02 -15.53
CA MET A 1 3.73 -5.31 -14.45
C MET A 1 2.79 -5.10 -13.28
N THR A 2 3.20 -5.48 -12.09
CA THR A 2 2.35 -5.33 -10.91
C THR A 2 2.78 -4.12 -10.10
N TYR A 3 1.85 -3.54 -9.35
CA TYR A 3 2.14 -2.41 -8.47
C TYR A 3 2.36 -2.83 -7.02
N ASP A 4 2.43 -4.14 -6.77
CA ASP A 4 2.50 -4.68 -5.40
C ASP A 4 3.68 -4.11 -4.62
N ARG A 5 4.86 -4.12 -5.22
CA ARG A 5 6.07 -3.62 -4.56
C ARG A 5 5.96 -2.13 -4.23
N GLN A 6 5.43 -1.34 -5.16
CA GLN A 6 5.26 0.10 -4.94
C GLN A 6 4.26 0.39 -3.82
N ILE A 7 3.17 -0.38 -3.77
CA ILE A 7 2.18 -0.25 -2.69
C ILE A 7 2.84 -0.54 -1.34
N LEU A 8 3.60 -1.63 -1.26
CA LEU A 8 4.27 -2.01 -0.02
C LEU A 8 5.34 -1.00 0.40
N GLU A 9 6.07 -0.43 -0.54
CA GLU A 9 7.05 0.62 -0.25
C GLU A 9 6.37 1.85 0.35
N ILE A 10 5.26 2.29 -0.23
CA ILE A 10 4.52 3.46 0.27
C ILE A 10 3.95 3.18 1.65
N LEU A 11 3.38 1.99 1.86
CA LEU A 11 2.85 1.61 3.17
C LEU A 11 3.95 1.60 4.24
N THR A 12 5.15 1.17 3.86
CA THR A 12 6.30 1.20 4.75
C THR A 12 6.68 2.64 5.11
N ASP A 13 6.70 3.53 4.12
CA ASP A 13 7.05 4.94 4.32
C ASP A 13 6.07 5.66 5.26
N VAL A 14 4.78 5.41 5.12
CA VAL A 14 3.78 6.07 5.97
C VAL A 14 3.72 5.46 7.37
N GLY A 15 4.10 4.19 7.51
CA GLY A 15 4.16 3.53 8.81
C GLY A 15 2.81 3.46 9.51
N GLU A 16 2.82 3.70 10.82
CA GLU A 16 1.63 3.59 11.66
C GLU A 16 0.54 4.61 11.35
N LYS A 17 0.89 5.70 10.71
CA LYS A 17 -0.10 6.71 10.31
C LYS A 17 -1.12 6.14 9.32
N GLY A 18 -0.69 5.18 8.51
CA GLY A 18 -1.52 4.65 7.47
C GLY A 18 -1.74 5.64 6.33
N ILE A 19 -2.53 5.24 5.36
CA ILE A 19 -2.80 6.05 4.19
C ILE A 19 -4.16 5.66 3.62
N SER A 20 -4.85 6.63 3.02
CA SER A 20 -6.11 6.35 2.35
C SER A 20 -5.89 5.66 1.01
N VAL A 21 -6.88 4.90 0.56
CA VAL A 21 -6.85 4.26 -0.77
C VAL A 21 -6.61 5.31 -1.85
N GLN A 22 -7.30 6.45 -1.72
CA GLN A 22 -7.21 7.52 -2.73
C GLN A 22 -5.79 8.09 -2.82
N LEU A 23 -5.18 8.41 -1.69
CA LEU A 23 -3.84 8.99 -1.67
C LEU A 23 -2.79 7.96 -2.10
N LEU A 24 -2.94 6.73 -1.65
CA LEU A 24 -2.06 5.63 -2.07
C LEU A 24 -2.09 5.45 -3.58
N SER A 25 -3.28 5.48 -4.17
CA SER A 25 -3.45 5.36 -5.62
C SER A 25 -2.76 6.50 -6.37
N LYS A 26 -2.84 7.72 -5.84
CA LYS A 26 -2.17 8.87 -6.44
C LYS A 26 -0.65 8.72 -6.39
N HIS A 27 -0.11 8.22 -5.29
CA HIS A 27 1.33 8.00 -5.18
C HIS A 27 1.80 6.94 -6.17
N VAL A 28 1.05 5.84 -6.32
CA VAL A 28 1.39 4.81 -7.31
C VAL A 28 1.31 5.39 -8.72
N PHE A 29 0.27 6.17 -9.00
CA PHE A 29 0.13 6.84 -10.28
C PHE A 29 1.37 7.70 -10.59
N ASN A 30 1.77 8.54 -9.63
CA ASN A 30 2.90 9.44 -9.81
C ASN A 30 4.23 8.70 -10.04
N LYS A 31 4.39 7.55 -9.39
CA LYS A 31 5.59 6.73 -9.59
C LYS A 31 5.70 6.15 -11.00
N ASN A 32 4.58 6.04 -11.70
CA ASN A 32 4.53 5.41 -13.02
C ASN A 32 4.31 6.39 -14.16
N ALA A 33 3.91 7.63 -13.85
CA ALA A 33 3.68 8.65 -14.87
C ALA A 33 5.01 9.24 -15.36
N SER A 34 5.11 9.48 -16.65
CA SER A 34 6.30 10.09 -17.27
C SER A 34 5.87 10.95 -18.45
N LEU A 35 6.84 11.61 -19.08
CA LEU A 35 6.59 12.39 -20.30
C LEU A 35 6.02 11.54 -21.43
N PHE A 36 6.37 10.26 -21.47
CA PHE A 36 6.01 9.37 -22.56
C PHE A 36 4.93 8.36 -22.20
N PHE A 37 4.52 8.32 -20.93
CA PHE A 37 3.54 7.36 -20.48
C PHE A 37 2.69 7.95 -19.37
N THR A 38 1.37 7.93 -19.57
CA THR A 38 0.41 8.35 -18.56
C THR A 38 -0.47 7.16 -18.23
N PRO A 39 -0.29 6.56 -17.04
CA PRO A 39 -1.14 5.43 -16.64
C PRO A 39 -2.57 5.89 -16.39
N ASN A 40 -3.49 4.93 -16.34
CA ASN A 40 -4.90 5.19 -16.05
C ASN A 40 -5.10 5.17 -14.53
N LEU A 41 -5.45 6.32 -13.95
CA LEU A 41 -5.63 6.45 -12.51
C LEU A 41 -6.75 5.54 -11.98
N GLU A 42 -7.83 5.38 -12.71
CA GLU A 42 -8.94 4.53 -12.28
C GLU A 42 -8.55 3.06 -12.23
N GLU A 43 -7.75 2.60 -13.19
CA GLU A 43 -7.22 1.24 -13.18
C GLU A 43 -6.28 1.01 -12.00
N ILE A 44 -5.40 1.98 -11.74
CA ILE A 44 -4.50 1.92 -10.58
C ILE A 44 -5.30 1.88 -9.29
N ARG A 45 -6.32 2.74 -9.18
CA ARG A 45 -7.15 2.77 -7.98
C ARG A 45 -7.87 1.43 -7.75
N ALA A 46 -8.40 0.83 -8.81
CA ALA A 46 -9.03 -0.48 -8.72
C ALA A 46 -8.02 -1.55 -8.28
N TYR A 47 -6.82 -1.51 -8.83
CA TYR A 47 -5.75 -2.43 -8.46
C TYR A 47 -5.38 -2.28 -6.97
N VAL A 48 -5.15 -1.05 -6.53
CA VAL A 48 -4.80 -0.75 -5.15
C VAL A 48 -5.87 -1.22 -4.20
N GLN A 49 -7.14 -0.93 -4.51
CA GLN A 49 -8.27 -1.33 -3.67
C GLN A 49 -8.36 -2.85 -3.55
N GLN A 50 -8.21 -3.57 -4.66
CA GLN A 50 -8.22 -5.04 -4.65
C GLN A 50 -7.06 -5.60 -3.83
N PHE A 51 -5.88 -5.03 -3.97
CA PHE A 51 -4.71 -5.45 -3.22
C PHE A 51 -4.93 -5.29 -1.71
N LEU A 52 -5.43 -4.12 -1.30
CA LEU A 52 -5.68 -3.82 0.11
C LEU A 52 -6.75 -4.75 0.69
N LEU A 53 -7.84 -4.95 -0.04
CA LEU A 53 -8.92 -5.83 0.42
C LEU A 53 -8.45 -7.27 0.54
N LYS A 54 -7.72 -7.75 -0.47
CA LYS A 54 -7.21 -9.12 -0.49
C LYS A 54 -6.26 -9.39 0.67
N ASN A 55 -5.46 -8.41 1.06
CA ASN A 55 -4.42 -8.58 2.06
C ASN A 55 -4.81 -8.08 3.46
N SER A 56 -6.08 -7.80 3.70
CA SER A 56 -6.56 -7.32 5.00
C SER A 56 -7.78 -8.10 5.52
N LYS A 57 -7.93 -9.34 5.08
CA LYS A 57 -9.14 -10.14 5.39
C LYS A 57 -9.18 -10.71 6.80
N SER A 58 -8.03 -10.81 7.47
CA SER A 58 -7.99 -11.39 8.81
C SER A 58 -7.14 -10.52 9.74
N PRO A 59 -7.27 -10.71 11.09
CA PRO A 59 -6.45 -9.95 12.03
C PRO A 59 -4.94 -10.19 11.90
N SER A 60 -4.53 -11.28 11.25
CA SER A 60 -3.12 -11.60 11.04
C SER A 60 -2.65 -11.36 9.60
N SER A 61 -3.46 -10.72 8.78
CA SER A 61 -3.09 -10.41 7.40
C SER A 61 -1.95 -9.38 7.35
N LEU A 62 -1.29 -9.30 6.21
CA LEU A 62 -0.16 -8.40 5.98
C LEU A 62 -0.52 -6.93 6.20
N ILE A 63 -1.74 -6.56 5.82
CA ILE A 63 -2.26 -5.19 5.91
C ILE A 63 -3.47 -5.20 6.84
N GLU A 64 -3.65 -4.12 7.59
CA GLU A 64 -4.83 -3.94 8.41
C GLU A 64 -5.57 -2.66 8.02
N SER A 65 -6.89 -2.75 8.08
CA SER A 65 -7.75 -1.60 7.94
C SER A 65 -7.76 -0.82 9.26
N MET A 66 -7.71 0.49 9.17
CA MET A 66 -7.71 1.36 10.35
C MET A 66 -9.14 1.74 10.74
N ASP A 67 -9.30 2.27 11.95
CA ASP A 67 -10.61 2.76 12.42
C ASP A 67 -11.18 3.83 11.50
N ARG A 68 -10.32 4.61 10.88
CA ARG A 68 -10.73 5.62 9.92
C ARG A 68 -11.04 4.95 8.59
N ARG A 69 -12.26 5.11 8.11
CA ARG A 69 -12.74 4.47 6.90
C ARG A 69 -11.87 4.78 5.69
N GLY A 70 -11.49 3.73 4.96
CA GLY A 70 -10.68 3.85 3.75
C GLY A 70 -9.19 4.00 3.99
N TYR A 71 -8.74 3.92 5.25
CA TYR A 71 -7.32 3.99 5.60
C TYR A 71 -6.77 2.62 5.94
N TYR A 72 -5.54 2.37 5.50
CA TYR A 72 -4.85 1.09 5.67
C TYR A 72 -3.40 1.33 6.08
N ARG A 73 -2.82 0.33 6.73
CA ARG A 73 -1.39 0.34 7.09
C ARG A 73 -0.89 -1.11 7.16
N LEU A 74 0.44 -1.27 7.18
CA LEU A 74 1.03 -2.58 7.40
C LEU A 74 0.71 -3.07 8.82
N ASN A 75 0.39 -4.35 8.93
CA ASN A 75 0.01 -4.97 10.19
C ASN A 75 1.25 -5.46 10.93
N THR A 76 2.05 -4.53 11.44
CA THR A 76 3.34 -4.86 12.06
C THR A 76 3.22 -5.53 13.42
N GLN A 77 2.08 -5.41 14.08
CA GLN A 77 1.88 -6.03 15.40
C GLN A 77 1.52 -7.51 15.33
N ASN A 78 0.82 -7.91 14.30
CA ASN A 78 0.27 -9.27 14.20
C ASN A 78 0.76 -10.05 12.99
N ASN A 79 1.66 -9.50 12.19
CA ASN A 79 2.19 -10.15 11.00
C ASN A 79 3.70 -9.98 10.92
N PRO A 80 4.48 -11.07 11.03
CA PRO A 80 5.95 -10.96 10.99
C PRO A 80 6.49 -10.49 9.64
N ASP A 81 5.81 -10.79 8.54
CA ASP A 81 6.24 -10.33 7.22
C ASP A 81 6.11 -8.82 7.10
N ALA A 82 5.06 -8.23 7.69
CA ALA A 82 4.91 -6.78 7.72
C ALA A 82 6.06 -6.12 8.47
N ARG A 83 6.48 -6.69 9.61
CA ARG A 83 7.63 -6.19 10.36
C ARG A 83 8.92 -6.32 9.55
N GLN A 84 9.10 -7.42 8.83
CA GLN A 84 10.27 -7.62 7.99
C GLN A 84 10.34 -6.59 6.87
N LEU A 85 9.21 -6.27 6.24
CA LEU A 85 9.15 -5.24 5.22
C LEU A 85 9.56 -3.88 5.75
N MET A 86 9.13 -3.53 6.96
CA MET A 86 9.52 -2.28 7.60
C MET A 86 11.04 -2.19 7.77
N ILE A 87 11.67 -3.29 8.15
CA ILE A 87 13.12 -3.35 8.31
C ILE A 87 13.80 -3.20 6.94
N GLU A 88 13.38 -3.99 5.96
CA GLU A 88 14.01 -4.03 4.64
C GLU A 88 13.96 -2.69 3.92
N PHE A 89 12.82 -2.03 3.91
CA PHE A 89 12.68 -0.78 3.16
C PHE A 89 13.22 0.44 3.92
N ARG A 90 13.39 0.36 5.23
CA ARG A 90 13.88 1.50 6.02
C ARG A 90 15.39 1.51 6.21
N GLU A 91 16.06 0.40 5.96
CA GLU A 91 17.51 0.34 6.10
C GLU A 91 18.26 0.96 4.92
N ASP A 92 17.56 1.30 3.88
CA ASP A 92 18.14 2.02 2.76
C ASP A 92 18.25 3.51 3.10
#